data_21b0809ea8bcbd79017130343d147ae9
#
_entry.id   21b0809ea8bcbd79017130343d147ae9
#
_cell.length_a   1.000
_cell.length_b   1.000
_cell.length_c   1.000
_cell.angle_alpha   90.00
_cell.angle_beta   90.00
_cell.angle_gamma   90.00
#
_symmetry.space_group_name_H-M   'P 1'
#
loop_
_entity.id
_entity.type
_entity.pdbx_description
1 polymer ?
#
loop_
_entity_poly.entity_id
_entity_poly.type
_entity_poly.pdbx_seq_one_letter_code
_entity_poly.pdbx_strand_id
1 'polypeptide(L)' 'MSISKNKKRFERYRDIRMNKLKLILKNISFMSSKRNYDYSDKEAKEIVSYIKKWTSETIEKFERRQKNKKK' A
#
# COMPACT_ATOMS: atom_id res chain seq x y z
N MET A 1 -20.30 6.80 -22.98
CA MET A 1 -19.39 6.46 -22.78
C MET A 1 -19.13 5.52 -21.75
N SER A 2 -18.77 4.52 -21.99
CA SER A 2 -18.56 3.55 -21.07
C SER A 2 -17.45 3.81 -20.16
N ILE A 3 -16.78 4.84 -20.35
CA ILE A 3 -15.78 5.21 -19.50
C ILE A 3 -16.26 5.39 -18.14
N SER A 4 -17.43 5.86 -17.98
CA SER A 4 -17.90 6.18 -16.67
C SER A 4 -18.09 4.95 -15.80
N LYS A 5 -18.38 3.82 -16.40
CA LYS A 5 -18.58 2.63 -15.63
C LYS A 5 -17.27 2.17 -15.02
N ASN A 6 -16.20 2.15 -15.78
CA ASN A 6 -14.91 1.72 -15.29
C ASN A 6 -14.33 2.77 -14.33
N LYS A 7 -14.65 4.02 -14.58
CA LYS A 7 -14.14 5.08 -13.72
C LYS A 7 -14.80 4.98 -12.34
N LYS A 8 -16.10 4.77 -12.30
CA LYS A 8 -16.78 4.66 -11.02
C LYS A 8 -16.31 3.44 -10.25
N ARG A 9 -16.05 2.37 -10.96
CA ARG A 9 -15.59 1.16 -10.35
C ARG A 9 -14.22 1.39 -9.75
N PHE A 10 -13.35 2.08 -10.47
CA PHE A 10 -12.02 2.38 -9.99
C PHE A 10 -12.10 3.22 -8.73
N GLU A 11 -12.89 4.28 -8.74
CA GLU A 11 -12.98 5.19 -7.61
C GLU A 11 -13.50 4.48 -6.35
N ARG A 12 -14.48 3.62 -6.55
CA ARG A 12 -15.03 2.90 -5.44
C ARG A 12 -14.01 1.97 -4.81
N TYR A 13 -13.32 1.17 -5.60
CA TYR A 13 -12.34 0.26 -5.08
C TYR A 13 -11.12 1.00 -4.55
N ARG A 14 -10.76 2.11 -5.18
CA ARG A 14 -9.67 2.90 -4.69
C ARG A 14 -9.93 3.34 -3.25
N ASP A 15 -11.10 3.90 -3.03
CA ASP A 15 -11.42 4.41 -1.71
C ASP A 15 -11.46 3.30 -0.65
N ILE A 16 -12.08 2.20 -1.00
CA ILE A 16 -12.17 1.08 -0.07
C ILE A 16 -10.78 0.53 0.25
N ARG A 17 -9.97 0.31 -0.76
CA ARG A 17 -8.67 -0.31 -0.55
C ARG A 17 -7.66 0.63 0.07
N MET A 18 -7.74 1.93 -0.26
CA MET A 18 -6.83 2.87 0.37
C MET A 18 -7.14 3.00 1.85
N ASN A 19 -8.42 2.96 2.22
CA ASN A 19 -8.78 3.00 3.62
C ASN A 19 -8.30 1.75 4.35
N LYS A 20 -8.39 0.60 3.70
CA LYS A 20 -7.93 -0.63 4.33
C LYS A 20 -6.41 -0.62 4.49
N LEU A 21 -5.71 -0.11 3.50
CA LEU A 21 -4.27 -0.04 3.55
C LEU A 21 -3.86 0.86 4.71
N LYS A 22 -4.50 2.00 4.83
CA LYS A 22 -4.19 2.93 5.89
C LYS A 22 -4.38 2.28 7.25
N LEU A 23 -5.46 1.53 7.40
CA LEU A 23 -5.76 0.90 8.65
C LEU A 23 -4.75 -0.18 8.97
N ILE A 24 -4.38 -0.98 8.00
CA ILE A 24 -3.41 -2.03 8.20
C ILE A 24 -2.06 -1.46 8.56
N LEU A 25 -1.63 -0.41 7.86
CA LEU A 25 -0.35 0.21 8.16
C LEU A 25 -0.36 0.82 9.56
N LYS A 26 -1.49 1.38 9.95
CA LYS A 26 -1.61 1.96 11.26
C LYS A 26 -1.48 0.87 12.33
N ASN A 27 -2.09 -0.27 12.10
CA ASN A 27 -2.02 -1.37 13.04
C ASN A 27 -0.59 -1.91 13.14
N ILE A 28 0.11 -1.96 12.02
CA ILE A 28 1.48 -2.41 12.03
C ILE A 28 2.35 -1.40 12.77
N SER A 29 2.04 -0.11 12.62
CA SER A 29 2.79 0.92 13.32
C SER A 29 2.67 0.76 14.82
N PHE A 30 1.52 0.35 15.31
CA PHE A 30 1.36 0.16 16.73
C PHE A 30 2.25 -0.96 17.26
N MET A 31 2.61 -1.91 16.40
CA MET A 31 3.46 -3.00 16.82
C MET A 31 4.90 -2.54 17.03
N SER A 32 5.23 -1.33 16.62
CA SER A 32 6.58 -0.84 16.82
C SER A 32 6.83 -0.47 18.28
N SER A 33 5.78 -0.43 19.10
CA SER A 33 5.92 -0.07 20.49
C SER A 33 6.57 -1.19 21.28
N LYS A 34 7.76 -0.99 21.73
CA LYS A 34 8.47 -2.01 22.50
C LYS A 34 7.88 -2.19 23.89
N ARG A 35 7.01 -1.31 24.27
CA ARG A 35 6.38 -1.44 25.54
C ARG A 35 5.37 -2.59 25.51
N ASN A 36 4.70 -2.77 24.41
CA ASN A 36 3.69 -3.80 24.26
C ASN A 36 4.13 -5.00 23.46
N TYR A 37 5.16 -4.85 22.64
CA TYR A 37 5.60 -5.94 21.78
C TYR A 37 7.11 -6.13 21.90
N ASP A 38 7.53 -7.36 21.81
CA ASP A 38 8.93 -7.67 21.92
C ASP A 38 9.42 -8.14 20.56
N TYR A 39 10.38 -7.46 20.00
CA TYR A 39 10.95 -7.85 18.71
C TYR A 39 12.41 -7.42 18.64
N SER A 40 13.17 -8.12 17.81
CA SER A 40 14.57 -7.83 17.65
C SER A 40 14.78 -6.84 16.51
N ASP A 41 15.99 -6.33 16.40
CA ASP A 41 16.32 -5.42 15.30
C ASP A 41 16.18 -6.16 13.97
N LYS A 42 16.48 -7.45 13.98
CA LYS A 42 16.37 -8.24 12.76
C LYS A 42 14.92 -8.32 12.33
N GLU A 43 14.03 -8.55 13.27
CA GLU A 43 12.62 -8.63 12.96
C GLU A 43 12.07 -7.29 12.47
N ALA A 44 12.55 -6.21 13.06
CA ALA A 44 12.13 -4.89 12.62
C ALA A 44 12.59 -4.64 11.18
N LYS A 45 13.82 -5.05 10.86
CA LYS A 45 14.32 -4.86 9.51
C LYS A 45 13.55 -5.69 8.50
N GLU A 46 13.10 -6.86 8.92
CA GLU A 46 12.31 -7.71 8.04
C GLU A 46 10.98 -7.04 7.70
N ILE A 47 10.35 -6.42 8.68
CA ILE A 47 9.10 -5.74 8.46
C ILE A 47 9.30 -4.58 7.49
N VAL A 48 10.36 -3.79 7.71
CA VAL A 48 10.66 -2.66 6.86
C VAL A 48 10.91 -3.12 5.42
N SER A 49 11.69 -4.18 5.26
CA SER A 49 11.99 -4.70 3.93
C SER A 49 10.73 -5.19 3.23
N TYR A 50 9.88 -5.85 3.96
CA TYR A 50 8.66 -6.40 3.41
C TYR A 50 7.75 -5.27 2.91
N ILE A 51 7.57 -4.26 3.72
CA ILE A 51 6.72 -3.14 3.35
C ILE A 51 7.30 -2.41 2.15
N LYS A 52 8.62 -2.17 2.14
CA LYS A 52 9.25 -1.49 1.04
C LYS A 52 9.10 -2.28 -0.25
N LYS A 53 9.25 -3.58 -0.18
CA LYS A 53 9.15 -4.40 -1.37
C LYS A 53 7.78 -4.32 -1.99
N TRP A 54 6.74 -4.55 -1.20
CA TRP A 54 5.40 -4.59 -1.74
C TRP A 54 4.88 -3.22 -2.17
N THR A 55 5.23 -2.19 -1.43
CA THR A 55 4.80 -0.84 -1.82
C THR A 55 5.56 -0.38 -3.06
N SER A 56 6.86 -0.68 -3.15
CA SER A 56 7.64 -0.29 -4.31
C SER A 56 7.12 -0.95 -5.58
N GLU A 57 6.78 -2.22 -5.50
CA GLU A 57 6.27 -2.91 -6.67
C GLU A 57 4.94 -2.33 -7.11
N THR A 58 4.10 -2.02 -6.15
CA THR A 58 2.80 -1.46 -6.47
C THR A 58 2.93 -0.07 -7.08
N ILE A 59 3.78 0.74 -6.50
CA ILE A 59 4.03 2.09 -7.00
C ILE A 59 4.56 2.02 -8.43
N GLU A 60 5.50 1.11 -8.65
CA GLU A 60 6.08 0.97 -9.96
C GLU A 60 5.06 0.60 -11.02
N LYS A 61 4.11 -0.24 -10.69
CA LYS A 61 3.10 -0.62 -11.64
C LYS A 61 2.25 0.55 -12.07
N PHE A 62 1.89 1.40 -11.13
CA PHE A 62 1.11 2.57 -11.47
C PHE A 62 1.92 3.58 -12.27
N GLU A 63 3.16 3.79 -11.88
CA GLU A 63 4.01 4.75 -12.58
C GLU A 63 4.31 4.29 -14.00
N ARG A 64 4.52 3.00 -14.18
CA ARG A 64 4.81 2.49 -15.48
C ARG A 64 3.62 2.66 -16.40
N ARG A 65 2.42 2.46 -15.89
CA ARG A 65 1.25 2.63 -16.70
C ARG A 65 0.98 4.08 -17.04
N GLN A 66 1.36 4.98 -16.16
CA GLN A 66 1.21 6.38 -16.46
C GLN A 66 2.12 6.78 -17.61
N LYS A 67 3.34 6.26 -17.65
CA LYS A 67 4.21 6.60 -18.74
C LYS A 67 3.68 6.08 -20.02
N ASN A 68 3.17 4.87 -20.05
CA ASN A 68 2.66 4.32 -21.26
C ASN A 68 1.45 5.09 -21.74
N LYS A 69 0.68 5.65 -20.80
CA LYS A 69 -0.45 6.33 -21.18
C LYS A 69 -0.18 7.57 -21.85
N LYS A 70 0.90 8.16 -21.69
CA LYS A 70 1.14 9.36 -22.22
C LYS A 70 1.29 9.29 -23.61
N LYS A 71 1.10 9.02 -24.38
CA LYS A 71 1.25 9.01 -25.67
C LYS A 71 0.41 9.60 -26.33
#